data_7c68959dc742cc0dbd4f6ed64d18c541
#
_entry.id   7c68959dc742cc0dbd4f6ed64d18c541
#
_cell.length_a   1.000
_cell.length_b   1.000
_cell.length_c   1.000
_cell.angle_alpha   90.00
_cell.angle_beta   90.00
_cell.angle_gamma   90.00
#
_symmetry.space_group_name_H-M   'P 1'
#
loop_
_entity.id
_entity.type
_entity.pdbx_description
1 polymer ?
#
loop_
_entity_poly.entity_id
_entity_poly.type
_entity_poly.pdbx_seq_one_letter_code
_entity_poly.pdbx_strand_id
1 'polypeptide(L)'
;STRVGQLLGDVAGWFRGNQGTPDHWRGMEMFLNNPVTADDPRLPAVYDNYRRNLTDICGIARRARAAVVLSTVAVNLRDCPPFASLHRSDLTAEDLAKWQLMYKAGGELEASNRWLEAVERYEAAAKIDDRFAELHFRIGRCLMLAGRYAEARGRFESARDLDVLRFRADSRINPIIRE
;
A
#
# COMPACT_ATOMS: atom_id res chain seq x y z
N SER A 1 38.18 -12.22 8.70
CA SER A 1 36.80 -12.41 9.17
C SER A 1 36.63 -13.87 9.58
N THR A 2 36.62 -14.11 10.85
CA THR A 2 36.85 -15.40 11.44
C THR A 2 35.55 -16.14 11.66
N ARG A 3 35.48 -17.41 11.24
CA ARG A 3 34.36 -18.34 11.54
C ARG A 3 34.02 -18.42 13.04
N VAL A 4 34.95 -18.03 13.91
CA VAL A 4 34.76 -17.91 15.36
C VAL A 4 33.74 -16.85 15.73
N GLY A 5 33.69 -15.70 15.00
CA GLY A 5 32.65 -14.65 15.24
C GLY A 5 31.25 -15.11 14.87
N GLN A 6 31.11 -15.94 13.84
CA GLN A 6 29.83 -16.54 13.47
C GLN A 6 29.36 -17.56 14.52
N LEU A 7 30.26 -18.42 15.00
CA LEU A 7 29.97 -19.40 16.05
C LEU A 7 29.56 -18.75 17.37
N LEU A 8 30.17 -17.62 17.77
CA LEU A 8 29.79 -16.87 18.95
C LEU A 8 28.45 -16.16 18.77
N GLY A 9 28.15 -15.71 17.56
CA GLY A 9 26.85 -15.15 17.19
C GLY A 9 25.73 -16.18 17.27
N ASP A 10 25.97 -17.40 16.77
CA ASP A 10 25.00 -18.51 16.79
C ASP A 10 24.76 -19.01 18.22
N VAL A 11 25.79 -19.11 19.04
CA VAL A 11 25.67 -19.48 20.47
C VAL A 11 24.94 -18.39 21.27
N ALA A 12 25.23 -17.11 21.03
CA ALA A 12 24.48 -16.01 21.65
C ALA A 12 23.02 -15.94 21.20
N GLY A 13 22.73 -16.34 19.96
CA GLY A 13 21.38 -16.50 19.42
C GLY A 13 20.60 -17.63 20.09
N TRP A 14 21.28 -18.70 20.47
CA TRP A 14 20.68 -19.86 21.18
C TRP A 14 20.29 -19.52 22.62
N PHE A 15 21.04 -18.63 23.29
CA PHE A 15 20.72 -18.15 24.65
C PHE A 15 19.73 -16.96 24.68
N ARG A 16 19.51 -16.25 23.58
CA ARG A 16 18.40 -15.33 23.44
C ARG A 16 17.19 -16.15 23.05
N GLY A 17 16.39 -16.49 24.07
CA GLY A 17 15.17 -17.28 23.93
C GLY A 17 14.38 -16.86 22.70
N ASN A 18 14.00 -17.84 21.94
CA ASN A 18 13.19 -17.87 20.75
C ASN A 18 11.99 -16.88 20.88
N GLN A 19 12.12 -15.65 20.42
CA GLN A 19 10.95 -14.86 20.08
C GLN A 19 10.46 -15.50 18.78
N GLY A 20 9.40 -16.33 18.94
CA GLY A 20 8.91 -17.29 18.00
C GLY A 20 8.95 -16.81 16.56
N THR A 21 9.78 -17.43 15.77
CA THR A 21 9.50 -17.56 14.34
C THR A 21 8.11 -18.20 14.25
N PRO A 22 7.16 -17.62 13.51
CA PRO A 22 5.86 -18.25 13.34
C PRO A 22 6.10 -19.68 12.84
N ASP A 23 5.67 -20.69 13.59
CA ASP A 23 5.91 -22.11 13.28
C ASP A 23 5.34 -22.54 11.92
N HIS A 24 4.48 -21.70 11.32
CA HIS A 24 3.96 -21.91 9.97
C HIS A 24 3.81 -20.59 9.22
N TRP A 25 4.34 -20.52 8.02
CA TRP A 25 4.06 -19.44 7.07
C TRP A 25 2.57 -19.45 6.68
N ARG A 26 1.82 -18.45 7.18
CA ARG A 26 0.38 -18.29 6.93
C ARG A 26 0.09 -17.36 5.74
N GLY A 27 1.08 -17.09 4.92
CA GLY A 27 0.93 -16.17 3.80
C GLY A 27 0.63 -14.73 4.24
N MET A 28 -0.19 -14.03 3.48
CA MET A 28 -0.55 -12.63 3.77
C MET A 28 -1.40 -12.46 5.04
N GLU A 29 -2.05 -13.51 5.53
CA GLU A 29 -2.85 -13.47 6.76
C GLU A 29 -2.06 -12.98 7.98
N MET A 30 -0.76 -13.23 8.02
CA MET A 30 0.14 -12.77 9.11
C MET A 30 0.13 -11.24 9.26
N PHE A 31 -0.14 -10.51 8.18
CA PHE A 31 -0.08 -9.05 8.16
C PHE A 31 -1.44 -8.39 8.42
N LEU A 32 -2.55 -9.16 8.38
CA LEU A 32 -3.89 -8.61 8.59
C LEU A 32 -4.07 -7.97 9.96
N ASN A 33 -3.32 -8.45 10.97
CA ASN A 33 -3.37 -7.92 12.33
C ASN A 33 -2.45 -6.69 12.53
N ASN A 34 -1.68 -6.31 11.52
CA ASN A 34 -0.73 -5.20 11.58
C ASN A 34 -0.88 -4.26 10.37
N PRO A 35 -2.05 -3.66 10.17
CA PRO A 35 -2.28 -2.74 9.07
C PRO A 35 -1.44 -1.46 9.26
N VAL A 36 -0.98 -0.88 8.16
CA VAL A 36 -0.22 0.38 8.14
C VAL A 36 -0.97 1.40 7.29
N THR A 37 -1.61 2.36 7.92
CA THR A 37 -2.36 3.42 7.24
C THR A 37 -1.44 4.37 6.46
N ALA A 38 -2.01 5.15 5.53
CA ALA A 38 -1.24 6.07 4.69
C ALA A 38 -0.59 7.21 5.48
N ASP A 39 -1.11 7.52 6.66
CA ASP A 39 -0.65 8.54 7.59
C ASP A 39 0.10 7.96 8.81
N ASP A 40 0.47 6.68 8.77
CA ASP A 40 1.24 6.07 9.85
C ASP A 40 2.54 6.87 10.10
N PRO A 41 2.76 7.33 11.35
CA PRO A 41 3.90 8.18 11.69
C PRO A 41 5.27 7.51 11.50
N ARG A 42 5.33 6.21 11.30
CA ARG A 42 6.56 5.46 11.01
C ARG A 42 6.99 5.56 9.55
N LEU A 43 6.08 5.84 8.62
CA LEU A 43 6.35 5.85 7.18
C LEU A 43 7.47 6.82 6.76
N PRO A 44 7.57 8.06 7.27
CA PRO A 44 8.68 8.95 6.92
C PRO A 44 10.05 8.32 7.18
N ALA A 45 10.22 7.68 8.34
CA ALA A 45 11.47 7.01 8.68
C ALA A 45 11.77 5.81 7.76
N VAL A 46 10.74 5.10 7.29
CA VAL A 46 10.89 4.01 6.31
C VAL A 46 11.41 4.54 4.98
N TYR A 47 10.83 5.64 4.45
CA TYR A 47 11.29 6.24 3.19
C TYR A 47 12.70 6.82 3.30
N ASP A 48 13.04 7.44 4.43
CA ASP A 48 14.39 7.96 4.68
C ASP A 48 15.42 6.83 4.77
N ASN A 49 15.07 5.72 5.41
CA ASN A 49 15.92 4.53 5.44
C ASN A 49 16.11 3.95 4.04
N TYR A 50 15.03 3.88 3.24
CA TYR A 50 15.08 3.39 1.88
C TYR A 50 16.01 4.27 1.00
N ARG A 51 15.86 5.60 1.08
CA ARG A 51 16.73 6.57 0.38
C ARG A 51 18.20 6.39 0.78
N ARG A 52 18.49 6.33 2.08
CA ARG A 52 19.86 6.14 2.59
C ARG A 52 20.47 4.84 2.07
N ASN A 53 19.73 3.74 2.14
CA ASN A 53 20.21 2.45 1.68
C ASN A 53 20.55 2.46 0.18
N LEU A 54 19.70 3.07 -0.66
CA LEU A 54 19.99 3.23 -2.09
C LEU A 54 21.24 4.08 -2.33
N THR A 55 21.37 5.19 -1.62
CA THR A 55 22.55 6.08 -1.70
C THR A 55 23.81 5.33 -1.32
N ASP A 56 23.79 4.54 -0.25
CA ASP A 56 24.92 3.74 0.20
C ASP A 56 25.30 2.67 -0.81
N ILE A 57 24.34 1.94 -1.36
CA ILE A 57 24.55 0.93 -2.42
C ILE A 57 25.20 1.57 -3.65
N CYS A 58 24.68 2.69 -4.14
CA CYS A 58 25.26 3.43 -5.26
C CYS A 58 26.67 3.95 -4.93
N GLY A 59 26.88 4.43 -3.70
CA GLY A 59 28.18 4.87 -3.23
C GLY A 59 29.23 3.76 -3.19
N ILE A 60 28.86 2.57 -2.73
CA ILE A 60 29.74 1.38 -2.72
C ILE A 60 30.10 0.98 -4.15
N ALA A 61 29.11 0.87 -5.04
CA ALA A 61 29.34 0.49 -6.43
C ALA A 61 30.25 1.49 -7.14
N ARG A 62 30.07 2.80 -6.95
CA ARG A 62 30.91 3.85 -7.51
C ARG A 62 32.36 3.74 -7.02
N ARG A 63 32.58 3.48 -5.73
CA ARG A 63 33.94 3.23 -5.19
C ARG A 63 34.58 1.99 -5.79
N ALA A 64 33.81 0.97 -6.07
CA ALA A 64 34.24 -0.24 -6.76
C ALA A 64 34.37 -0.08 -8.27
N ARG A 65 34.13 1.12 -8.84
CA ARG A 65 34.08 1.40 -10.27
C ARG A 65 33.09 0.50 -11.03
N ALA A 66 32.02 0.06 -10.38
CA ALA A 66 30.94 -0.69 -11.00
C ALA A 66 29.87 0.23 -11.56
N ALA A 67 29.34 -0.10 -12.73
CA ALA A 67 28.17 0.58 -13.27
C ALA A 67 26.92 0.18 -12.47
N VAL A 68 26.03 1.14 -12.19
CA VAL A 68 24.77 0.93 -11.48
C VAL A 68 23.62 1.30 -12.41
N VAL A 69 22.64 0.41 -12.51
CA VAL A 69 21.37 0.68 -13.19
C VAL A 69 20.28 0.55 -12.14
N LEU A 70 19.57 1.67 -11.87
CA LEU A 70 18.40 1.69 -11.02
C LEU A 70 17.14 1.64 -11.88
N SER A 71 16.23 0.74 -11.53
CA SER A 71 14.92 0.64 -12.18
C SER A 71 13.82 1.10 -11.22
N THR A 72 12.88 1.89 -11.73
CA THR A 72 11.64 2.19 -11.00
C THR A 72 10.77 0.94 -10.90
N VAL A 73 9.97 0.87 -9.84
CA VAL A 73 9.06 -0.25 -9.58
C VAL A 73 7.78 -0.05 -10.38
N ALA A 74 7.44 -1.04 -11.21
CA ALA A 74 6.15 -1.10 -11.87
C ALA A 74 5.09 -1.70 -10.92
N VAL A 75 3.89 -1.13 -10.94
CA VAL A 75 2.74 -1.62 -10.14
C VAL A 75 1.54 -1.78 -11.04
N ASN A 76 0.86 -2.93 -10.97
CA ASN A 76 -0.43 -3.10 -11.61
C ASN A 76 -1.50 -2.34 -10.81
N LEU A 77 -1.96 -1.23 -11.36
CA LEU A 77 -2.97 -0.39 -10.73
C LEU A 77 -4.39 -0.85 -11.08
N ARG A 78 -4.60 -1.30 -12.33
CA ARG A 78 -5.92 -1.60 -12.88
C ARG A 78 -6.49 -2.93 -12.41
N ASP A 79 -5.66 -3.98 -12.43
CA ASP A 79 -6.14 -5.36 -12.25
C ASP A 79 -5.75 -5.95 -10.89
N CYS A 80 -5.17 -5.11 -10.01
CA CYS A 80 -4.82 -5.50 -8.65
C CYS A 80 -5.54 -4.59 -7.65
N PRO A 81 -6.69 -5.02 -7.11
CA PRO A 81 -7.40 -4.27 -6.08
C PRO A 81 -6.57 -4.14 -4.80
N PRO A 82 -6.92 -3.23 -3.89
CA PRO A 82 -6.32 -3.17 -2.56
C PRO A 82 -6.45 -4.50 -1.83
N PHE A 83 -5.40 -4.89 -1.11
CA PHE A 83 -5.39 -6.10 -0.30
C PHE A 83 -6.23 -5.95 0.96
N ALA A 84 -6.25 -4.73 1.53
CA ALA A 84 -7.13 -4.40 2.66
C ALA A 84 -7.44 -2.91 2.70
N SER A 85 -8.62 -2.59 3.24
CA SER A 85 -9.11 -1.23 3.40
C SER A 85 -9.55 -1.00 4.83
N LEU A 86 -9.26 0.18 5.37
CA LEU A 86 -9.74 0.61 6.67
C LEU A 86 -10.42 1.97 6.54
N HIS A 87 -11.47 2.14 7.31
CA HIS A 87 -12.06 3.45 7.55
C HIS A 87 -11.15 4.31 8.44
N ARG A 88 -11.30 5.62 8.38
CA ARG A 88 -10.66 6.51 9.34
C ARG A 88 -11.16 6.20 10.76
N SER A 89 -10.26 6.30 11.74
CA SER A 89 -10.53 5.86 13.12
C SER A 89 -11.52 6.75 13.89
N ASP A 90 -11.77 7.96 13.42
CA ASP A 90 -12.67 8.95 14.02
C ASP A 90 -14.05 8.98 13.36
N LEU A 91 -14.36 8.02 12.47
CA LEU A 91 -15.66 7.93 11.82
C LEU A 91 -16.74 7.53 12.82
N THR A 92 -17.79 8.35 12.95
CA THR A 92 -18.92 8.04 13.82
C THR A 92 -19.75 6.88 13.26
N ALA A 93 -20.51 6.18 14.12
CA ALA A 93 -21.41 5.12 13.67
C ALA A 93 -22.48 5.64 12.71
N GLU A 94 -22.94 6.89 12.91
CA GLU A 94 -23.91 7.53 12.01
C GLU A 94 -23.31 7.81 10.64
N ASP A 95 -22.10 8.36 10.59
CA ASP A 95 -21.40 8.63 9.34
C ASP A 95 -21.04 7.33 8.62
N LEU A 96 -20.62 6.29 9.34
CA LEU A 96 -20.39 4.97 8.76
C LEU A 96 -21.66 4.40 8.13
N ALA A 97 -22.82 4.53 8.78
CA ALA A 97 -24.09 4.08 8.21
C ALA A 97 -24.46 4.86 6.94
N LYS A 98 -24.26 6.19 6.93
CA LYS A 98 -24.46 7.03 5.72
C LYS A 98 -23.50 6.63 4.62
N TRP A 99 -22.22 6.42 4.94
CA TRP A 99 -21.20 5.96 4.01
C TRP A 99 -21.59 4.62 3.36
N GLN A 100 -21.97 3.64 4.17
CA GLN A 100 -22.39 2.32 3.71
C GLN A 100 -23.61 2.39 2.77
N LEU A 101 -24.56 3.27 3.06
CA LEU A 101 -25.72 3.48 2.19
C LEU A 101 -25.29 3.98 0.80
N MET A 102 -24.42 4.98 0.74
CA MET A 102 -23.92 5.54 -0.52
C MET A 102 -23.06 4.53 -1.27
N TYR A 103 -22.18 3.82 -0.56
CA TYR A 103 -21.32 2.77 -1.13
C TYR A 103 -22.13 1.63 -1.74
N LYS A 104 -23.17 1.15 -1.03
CA LYS A 104 -24.07 0.12 -1.52
C LYS A 104 -24.84 0.59 -2.75
N ALA A 105 -25.40 1.79 -2.73
CA ALA A 105 -26.10 2.37 -3.89
C ALA A 105 -25.17 2.49 -5.11
N GLY A 106 -23.90 2.85 -4.90
CA GLY A 106 -22.89 2.84 -5.94
C GLY A 106 -22.69 1.44 -6.53
N GLY A 107 -22.61 0.41 -5.68
CA GLY A 107 -22.46 -0.99 -6.11
C GLY A 107 -23.64 -1.52 -6.94
N GLU A 108 -24.87 -1.14 -6.60
CA GLU A 108 -26.07 -1.50 -7.35
C GLU A 108 -26.09 -0.86 -8.75
N LEU A 109 -25.64 0.40 -8.84
CA LEU A 109 -25.50 1.11 -10.12
C LEU A 109 -24.37 0.52 -10.96
N GLU A 110 -23.22 0.20 -10.34
CA GLU A 110 -22.09 -0.49 -10.99
C GLU A 110 -22.55 -1.83 -11.59
N ALA A 111 -23.30 -2.64 -10.83
CA ALA A 111 -23.83 -3.91 -11.30
C ALA A 111 -24.82 -3.77 -12.48
N SER A 112 -25.44 -2.59 -12.61
CA SER A 112 -26.36 -2.24 -13.69
C SER A 112 -25.67 -1.54 -14.87
N ASN A 113 -24.33 -1.49 -14.92
CA ASN A 113 -23.50 -0.80 -15.91
C ASN A 113 -23.76 0.73 -16.00
N ARG A 114 -24.30 1.33 -14.94
CA ARG A 114 -24.55 2.78 -14.84
C ARG A 114 -23.33 3.47 -14.22
N TRP A 115 -22.20 3.42 -14.94
CA TRP A 115 -20.88 3.73 -14.41
C TRP A 115 -20.76 5.13 -13.84
N LEU A 116 -21.21 6.17 -14.54
CA LEU A 116 -21.08 7.56 -14.07
C LEU A 116 -21.99 7.85 -12.87
N GLU A 117 -23.18 7.26 -12.83
CA GLU A 117 -24.07 7.39 -11.67
C GLU A 117 -23.52 6.62 -10.46
N ALA A 118 -22.87 5.48 -10.68
CA ALA A 118 -22.15 4.78 -9.62
C ALA A 118 -21.02 5.65 -9.04
N VAL A 119 -20.25 6.34 -9.92
CA VAL A 119 -19.22 7.29 -9.49
C VAL A 119 -19.81 8.38 -8.60
N GLU A 120 -20.96 8.97 -8.96
CA GLU A 120 -21.61 10.00 -8.14
C GLU A 120 -21.93 9.50 -6.71
N ARG A 121 -22.43 8.25 -6.58
CA ARG A 121 -22.70 7.64 -5.28
C ARG A 121 -21.45 7.34 -4.50
N TYR A 122 -20.43 6.80 -5.14
CA TYR A 122 -19.13 6.56 -4.52
C TYR A 122 -18.43 7.86 -4.09
N GLU A 123 -18.55 8.93 -4.88
CA GLU A 123 -18.04 10.26 -4.51
C GLU A 123 -18.79 10.84 -3.31
N ALA A 124 -20.09 10.57 -3.20
CA ALA A 124 -20.85 10.95 -2.00
C ALA A 124 -20.36 10.20 -0.76
N ALA A 125 -20.02 8.92 -0.88
CA ALA A 125 -19.36 8.17 0.19
C ALA A 125 -17.96 8.74 0.52
N ALA A 126 -17.15 9.07 -0.51
CA ALA A 126 -15.83 9.66 -0.33
C ALA A 126 -15.85 11.00 0.42
N LYS A 127 -16.91 11.80 0.31
CA LYS A 127 -17.06 13.02 1.10
C LYS A 127 -17.21 12.76 2.60
N ILE A 128 -17.64 11.57 2.98
CA ILE A 128 -17.80 11.17 4.38
C ILE A 128 -16.48 10.54 4.87
N ASP A 129 -15.94 9.59 4.11
CA ASP A 129 -14.67 8.94 4.39
C ASP A 129 -13.98 8.54 3.07
N ASP A 130 -12.88 9.18 2.78
CA ASP A 130 -12.03 8.96 1.60
C ASP A 130 -10.83 8.03 1.86
N ARG A 131 -10.75 7.43 3.06
CA ARG A 131 -9.61 6.57 3.44
C ARG A 131 -9.80 5.12 3.05
N PHE A 132 -10.99 4.72 2.69
CA PHE A 132 -11.28 3.34 2.33
C PHE A 132 -10.76 3.01 0.91
N ALA A 133 -9.65 2.28 0.84
CA ALA A 133 -8.92 2.04 -0.41
C ALA A 133 -9.78 1.41 -1.52
N GLU A 134 -10.64 0.44 -1.19
CA GLU A 134 -11.55 -0.22 -2.14
C GLU A 134 -12.54 0.76 -2.78
N LEU A 135 -12.96 1.80 -2.07
CA LEU A 135 -13.83 2.85 -2.63
C LEU A 135 -13.17 3.52 -3.84
N HIS A 136 -11.91 3.92 -3.71
CA HIS A 136 -11.14 4.53 -4.81
C HIS A 136 -10.96 3.56 -5.97
N PHE A 137 -10.71 2.30 -5.67
CA PHE A 137 -10.58 1.27 -6.70
C PHE A 137 -11.87 1.12 -7.52
N ARG A 138 -13.03 1.08 -6.87
CA ARG A 138 -14.33 1.01 -7.54
C ARG A 138 -14.63 2.26 -8.37
N ILE A 139 -14.35 3.44 -7.84
CA ILE A 139 -14.46 4.70 -8.62
C ILE A 139 -13.56 4.61 -9.85
N GLY A 140 -12.30 4.19 -9.70
CA GLY A 140 -11.36 4.02 -10.80
C GLY A 140 -11.88 3.07 -11.88
N ARG A 141 -12.45 1.93 -11.49
CA ARG A 141 -13.06 0.97 -12.42
C ARG A 141 -14.23 1.57 -13.19
N CYS A 142 -15.16 2.23 -12.51
CA CYS A 142 -16.31 2.87 -13.14
C CYS A 142 -15.86 3.97 -14.12
N LEU A 143 -14.91 4.82 -13.74
CA LEU A 143 -14.35 5.85 -14.62
C LEU A 143 -13.64 5.25 -15.84
N MET A 144 -12.90 4.17 -15.66
CA MET A 144 -12.24 3.46 -16.77
C MET A 144 -13.26 2.89 -17.76
N LEU A 145 -14.33 2.27 -17.27
CA LEU A 145 -15.42 1.72 -18.09
C LEU A 145 -16.22 2.83 -18.78
N ALA A 146 -16.27 4.03 -18.20
CA ALA A 146 -16.85 5.23 -18.81
C ALA A 146 -15.88 5.97 -19.76
N GLY A 147 -14.67 5.45 -20.01
CA GLY A 147 -13.67 6.06 -20.91
C GLY A 147 -12.88 7.23 -20.29
N ARG A 148 -13.04 7.53 -19.00
CA ARG A 148 -12.36 8.64 -18.29
C ARG A 148 -11.01 8.17 -17.73
N TYR A 149 -10.09 7.76 -18.60
CA TYR A 149 -8.86 7.04 -18.22
C TYR A 149 -7.90 7.82 -17.33
N ALA A 150 -7.75 9.13 -17.55
CA ALA A 150 -6.86 9.96 -16.75
C ALA A 150 -7.33 10.06 -15.29
N GLU A 151 -8.64 10.20 -15.08
CA GLU A 151 -9.24 10.26 -13.75
C GLU A 151 -9.24 8.88 -13.08
N ALA A 152 -9.53 7.83 -13.85
CA ALA A 152 -9.43 6.45 -13.38
C ALA A 152 -8.05 6.14 -12.83
N ARG A 153 -6.99 6.57 -13.53
CA ARG A 153 -5.60 6.39 -13.07
C ARG A 153 -5.37 7.02 -11.71
N GLY A 154 -5.79 8.28 -11.51
CA GLY A 154 -5.64 8.96 -10.22
C GLY A 154 -6.36 8.22 -9.09
N ARG A 155 -7.54 7.67 -9.37
CA ARG A 155 -8.28 6.87 -8.38
C ARG A 155 -7.60 5.53 -8.05
N PHE A 156 -7.04 4.86 -9.03
CA PHE A 156 -6.24 3.65 -8.79
C PHE A 156 -4.94 3.94 -8.02
N GLU A 157 -4.29 5.06 -8.28
CA GLU A 157 -3.12 5.51 -7.51
C GLU A 157 -3.51 5.76 -6.04
N SER A 158 -4.63 6.43 -5.79
CA SER A 158 -5.16 6.62 -4.43
C SER A 158 -5.48 5.28 -3.76
N ALA A 159 -6.13 4.36 -4.47
CA ALA A 159 -6.46 3.03 -3.95
C ALA A 159 -5.21 2.25 -3.51
N ARG A 160 -4.12 2.31 -4.31
CA ARG A 160 -2.85 1.69 -3.95
C ARG A 160 -2.21 2.36 -2.73
N ASP A 161 -2.23 3.70 -2.67
CA ASP A 161 -1.58 4.46 -1.61
C ASP A 161 -2.33 4.38 -0.27
N LEU A 162 -3.62 4.09 -0.31
CA LEU A 162 -4.48 3.86 0.85
C LEU A 162 -4.55 2.39 1.29
N ASP A 163 -4.01 1.46 0.49
CA ASP A 163 -3.96 0.03 0.85
C ASP A 163 -3.16 -0.15 2.14
N VAL A 164 -3.81 -0.66 3.18
CA VAL A 164 -3.19 -0.80 4.50
C VAL A 164 -2.28 -2.02 4.62
N LEU A 165 -2.32 -2.93 3.64
CA LEU A 165 -1.33 -3.99 3.47
C LEU A 165 -0.32 -3.54 2.39
N ARG A 166 0.78 -2.94 2.82
CA ARG A 166 1.76 -2.24 2.00
C ARG A 166 2.69 -3.17 1.20
N PHE A 167 2.11 -4.14 0.48
CA PHE A 167 2.90 -5.05 -0.36
C PHE A 167 3.32 -4.44 -1.71
N ARG A 168 2.69 -3.35 -2.10
CA ARG A 168 2.98 -2.64 -3.36
C ARG A 168 3.75 -1.35 -3.08
N ALA A 169 4.67 -1.00 -3.98
CA ALA A 169 5.33 0.29 -3.94
C ALA A 169 4.30 1.42 -4.10
N ASP A 170 4.24 2.32 -3.16
CA ASP A 170 3.38 3.49 -3.20
C ASP A 170 3.99 4.63 -4.06
N SER A 171 3.28 5.76 -4.14
CA SER A 171 3.70 6.90 -4.97
C SER A 171 5.03 7.54 -4.55
N ARG A 172 5.53 7.29 -3.34
CA ARG A 172 6.78 7.88 -2.80
C ARG A 172 8.03 7.10 -3.20
N ILE A 173 7.91 5.82 -3.53
CA ILE A 173 9.08 4.95 -3.79
C ILE A 173 9.80 5.36 -5.08
N ASN A 174 9.08 5.54 -6.18
CA ASN A 174 9.69 5.85 -7.47
C ASN A 174 10.37 7.24 -7.53
N PRO A 175 9.86 8.31 -6.91
CA PRO A 175 10.61 9.55 -6.76
C PRO A 175 11.96 9.35 -6.05
N ILE A 176 12.00 8.59 -4.96
CA ILE A 176 13.26 8.30 -4.22
C ILE A 176 14.28 7.57 -5.12
N ILE A 177 13.83 6.65 -5.98
CA ILE A 177 14.73 5.95 -6.91
C ILE A 177 15.31 6.90 -7.96
N ARG A 178 14.62 7.99 -8.31
CA ARG A 178 15.06 8.95 -9.33
C ARG A 178 15.95 10.06 -8.80
N GLU A 179 16.05 10.25 -7.48
CA GLU A 179 16.97 11.18 -6.81
C GLU A 179 18.42 10.68 -6.93
#